data_f2fce1fdf89385f356814501296fc133
#
_entry.id   f2fce1fdf89385f356814501296fc133
#
_cell.length_a   1.000
_cell.length_b   1.000
_cell.length_c   1.000
_cell.angle_alpha   90.00
_cell.angle_beta   90.00
_cell.angle_gamma   90.00
#
_symmetry.space_group_name_H-M   'P 1'
#
loop_
_entity.id
_entity.type
_entity.pdbx_description
1 polymer ?
#
loop_
_entity_poly.entity_id
_entity_poly.type
_entity_poly.pdbx_seq_one_letter_code
_entity_poly.pdbx_strand_id
1 'polypeptide(L)'
;MAPSPAALPLSLRIGADQIRNLDLAPLAGLGQLAVADLVAAAGQLDLQLDWPRDPEDPRELSELPEVRLWCLRADALLPWLPLLLERSGGQLTRHVAMLLPHGFSRTEGIRFAPESLELWITHRLFLLDARSSSAGVAARQGLAQMAAVLGFDLDPAFWQPAGLDQAVP
;
A
#
# COMPACT_ATOMS: atom_id res chain seq x y z
N MET A 1 -4.52 -22.54 -26.15
CA MET A 1 -4.12 -22.54 -24.73
C MET A 1 -3.76 -21.10 -24.35
N ALA A 2 -4.53 -20.51 -23.47
CA ALA A 2 -4.20 -19.17 -22.99
C ALA A 2 -2.87 -19.23 -22.22
N PRO A 3 -1.96 -18.26 -22.38
CA PRO A 3 -0.76 -18.24 -21.56
C PRO A 3 -1.16 -18.18 -20.09
N SER A 4 -0.55 -19.02 -19.29
CA SER A 4 -0.69 -18.95 -17.82
C SER A 4 -0.34 -17.52 -17.39
N PRO A 5 -1.15 -16.89 -16.56
CA PRO A 5 -0.75 -15.59 -16.03
C PRO A 5 0.64 -15.73 -15.40
N ALA A 6 1.53 -14.82 -15.75
CA ALA A 6 2.85 -14.81 -15.15
C ALA A 6 2.66 -14.81 -13.63
N ALA A 7 3.25 -15.80 -12.95
CA ALA A 7 3.17 -15.86 -11.50
C ALA A 7 3.72 -14.56 -10.92
N LEU A 8 2.92 -13.91 -10.06
CA LEU A 8 3.36 -12.74 -9.33
C LEU A 8 4.60 -13.09 -8.52
N PRO A 9 5.66 -12.26 -8.55
CA PRO A 9 6.71 -12.42 -7.58
C PRO A 9 6.09 -12.17 -6.20
N LEU A 10 6.04 -13.20 -5.36
CA LEU A 10 5.52 -13.10 -3.99
C LEU A 10 6.54 -12.42 -3.05
N SER A 11 7.77 -12.25 -3.49
CA SER A 11 8.85 -11.64 -2.73
C SER A 11 9.70 -10.77 -3.65
N LEU A 12 9.94 -9.53 -3.23
CA LEU A 12 10.84 -8.60 -3.88
C LEU A 12 11.84 -8.06 -2.86
N ARG A 13 13.10 -8.01 -3.25
CA ARG A 13 14.16 -7.44 -2.44
C ARG A 13 14.72 -6.20 -3.13
N ILE A 14 14.74 -5.08 -2.41
CA ILE A 14 15.23 -3.79 -2.91
C ILE A 14 16.55 -3.49 -2.22
N GLY A 15 17.61 -3.40 -3.01
CA GLY A 15 18.94 -3.12 -2.49
C GLY A 15 19.15 -1.65 -2.16
N ALA A 16 20.18 -1.37 -1.37
CA ALA A 16 20.53 0.00 -0.96
C ALA A 16 20.82 0.91 -2.14
N ASP A 17 21.48 0.40 -3.18
CA ASP A 17 21.79 1.20 -4.37
C ASP A 17 20.52 1.59 -5.14
N GLN A 18 19.55 0.70 -5.21
CA GLN A 18 18.25 0.99 -5.83
C GLN A 18 17.52 2.08 -5.03
N ILE A 19 17.57 2.01 -3.72
CA ILE A 19 16.94 3.02 -2.85
C ILE A 19 17.61 4.38 -3.05
N ARG A 20 18.95 4.43 -3.00
CA ARG A 20 19.69 5.70 -3.16
C ARG A 20 19.48 6.35 -4.52
N ASN A 21 19.38 5.56 -5.56
CA ASN A 21 19.23 6.04 -6.94
C ASN A 21 17.77 6.19 -7.35
N LEU A 22 16.83 6.00 -6.45
CA LEU A 22 15.39 6.04 -6.73
C LEU A 22 15.01 5.13 -7.90
N ASP A 23 15.64 3.95 -7.96
CA ASP A 23 15.41 2.96 -9.00
C ASP A 23 14.17 2.14 -8.66
N LEU A 24 13.14 2.27 -9.47
CA LEU A 24 11.86 1.56 -9.32
C LEU A 24 11.73 0.37 -10.27
N ALA A 25 12.77 0.05 -11.03
CA ALA A 25 12.75 -1.08 -11.97
C ALA A 25 12.30 -2.40 -11.35
N PRO A 26 12.62 -2.73 -10.09
CA PRO A 26 12.11 -3.95 -9.46
C PRO A 26 10.59 -4.05 -9.40
N LEU A 27 9.87 -2.93 -9.44
CA LEU A 27 8.41 -2.89 -9.41
C LEU A 27 7.77 -2.95 -10.81
N ALA A 28 8.56 -2.88 -11.87
CA ALA A 28 8.04 -2.73 -13.23
C ALA A 28 7.10 -3.89 -13.62
N GLY A 29 7.43 -5.13 -13.21
CA GLY A 29 6.60 -6.29 -13.47
C GLY A 29 5.21 -6.20 -12.83
N LEU A 30 5.13 -5.64 -11.63
CA LEU A 30 3.86 -5.43 -10.94
C LEU A 30 2.99 -4.40 -11.67
N GLY A 31 3.60 -3.35 -12.18
CA GLY A 31 2.89 -2.29 -12.91
C GLY A 31 2.28 -2.73 -14.23
N GLN A 32 2.68 -3.89 -14.75
CA GLN A 32 2.18 -4.45 -16.00
C GLN A 32 1.08 -5.49 -15.81
N LEU A 33 0.74 -5.82 -14.59
CA LEU A 33 -0.29 -6.82 -14.29
C LEU A 33 -1.68 -6.26 -14.54
N ALA A 34 -2.58 -7.14 -14.97
CA ALA A 34 -4.00 -6.81 -15.04
C ALA A 34 -4.57 -6.55 -13.64
N VAL A 35 -5.58 -5.70 -13.57
CA VAL A 35 -6.23 -5.36 -12.29
C VAL A 35 -6.71 -6.61 -11.55
N ALA A 36 -7.26 -7.59 -12.28
CA ALA A 36 -7.71 -8.85 -11.68
C ALA A 36 -6.58 -9.59 -10.96
N ASP A 37 -5.38 -9.61 -11.55
CA ASP A 37 -4.21 -10.27 -10.96
C ASP A 37 -3.70 -9.50 -9.74
N LEU A 38 -3.71 -8.18 -9.79
CA LEU A 38 -3.35 -7.35 -8.64
C LEU A 38 -4.28 -7.57 -7.46
N VAL A 39 -5.58 -7.60 -7.72
CA VAL A 39 -6.58 -7.83 -6.66
C VAL A 39 -6.47 -9.25 -6.09
N ALA A 40 -6.23 -10.24 -6.94
CA ALA A 40 -6.04 -11.62 -6.50
C ALA A 40 -4.80 -11.80 -5.61
N ALA A 41 -3.79 -10.93 -5.78
CA ALA A 41 -2.54 -10.98 -5.02
C ALA A 41 -2.59 -10.16 -3.73
N ALA A 42 -3.72 -9.58 -3.36
CA ALA A 42 -3.85 -8.76 -2.18
C ALA A 42 -3.30 -9.46 -0.92
N GLY A 43 -2.43 -8.76 -0.19
CA GLY A 43 -1.86 -9.27 1.05
C GLY A 43 -0.76 -10.32 0.90
N GLN A 44 -0.25 -10.56 -0.30
CA GLN A 44 0.70 -11.65 -0.56
C GLN A 44 2.14 -11.21 -0.85
N LEU A 45 2.37 -9.93 -1.11
CA LEU A 45 3.69 -9.44 -1.48
C LEU A 45 4.57 -9.20 -0.26
N ASP A 46 5.68 -9.93 -0.19
CA ASP A 46 6.77 -9.65 0.74
C ASP A 46 7.78 -8.71 0.06
N LEU A 47 7.79 -7.45 0.51
CA LEU A 47 8.70 -6.42 0.00
C LEU A 47 9.78 -6.16 1.05
N GLN A 48 11.01 -6.57 0.76
CA GLN A 48 12.14 -6.41 1.65
C GLN A 48 13.02 -5.25 1.19
N LEU A 49 13.25 -4.32 2.10
CA LEU A 49 14.13 -3.16 1.87
C LEU A 49 15.45 -3.40 2.57
N ASP A 50 16.50 -3.68 1.80
CA ASP A 50 17.85 -3.93 2.31
C ASP A 50 18.60 -2.61 2.46
N TRP A 51 18.41 -1.95 3.58
CA TRP A 51 19.11 -0.72 3.91
C TRP A 51 20.11 -0.98 5.03
N PRO A 52 21.41 -0.64 4.82
CA PRO A 52 22.39 -0.83 5.87
C PRO A 52 22.10 0.09 7.05
N ARG A 53 22.08 -0.49 8.25
CA ARG A 53 21.78 0.23 9.47
C ARG A 53 22.94 0.15 10.42
N ASP A 54 23.31 1.31 10.98
CA ASP A 54 24.19 1.35 12.14
C ASP A 54 23.40 0.79 13.34
N PRO A 55 23.93 -0.21 14.07
CA PRO A 55 23.25 -0.75 15.24
C PRO A 55 22.97 0.29 16.33
N GLU A 56 23.71 1.38 16.34
CA GLU A 56 23.54 2.48 17.31
C GLU A 56 22.54 3.54 16.84
N ASP A 57 22.09 3.48 15.59
CA ASP A 57 21.08 4.41 15.08
C ASP A 57 19.72 4.07 15.69
N PRO A 58 19.11 4.98 16.48
CA PRO A 58 17.83 4.70 17.13
C PRO A 58 16.62 4.83 16.21
N ARG A 59 16.83 5.34 14.97
CA ARG A 59 15.72 5.61 14.06
C ARG A 59 15.15 4.31 13.49
N GLU A 60 13.83 4.27 13.35
CA GLU A 60 13.17 3.23 12.56
C GLU A 60 13.41 3.45 11.07
N LEU A 61 13.25 2.38 10.30
CA LEU A 61 13.41 2.45 8.84
C LEU A 61 12.49 3.51 8.23
N SER A 62 11.29 3.67 8.79
CA SER A 62 10.32 4.68 8.35
C SER A 62 10.73 6.12 8.65
N GLU A 63 11.78 6.33 9.41
CA GLU A 63 12.31 7.66 9.74
C GLU A 63 13.51 8.05 8.88
N LEU A 64 13.99 7.15 8.01
CA LEU A 64 15.16 7.40 7.17
C LEU A 64 14.74 8.07 5.87
N PRO A 65 15.24 9.30 5.56
CA PRO A 65 14.78 10.07 4.42
C PRO A 65 14.92 9.35 3.07
N GLU A 66 16.01 8.64 2.85
CA GLU A 66 16.28 7.93 1.60
C GLU A 66 15.26 6.83 1.36
N VAL A 67 14.96 6.06 2.39
CA VAL A 67 13.98 4.98 2.34
C VAL A 67 12.58 5.53 2.13
N ARG A 68 12.23 6.58 2.86
CA ARG A 68 10.92 7.23 2.72
C ARG A 68 10.72 7.77 1.30
N LEU A 69 11.73 8.40 0.73
CA LEU A 69 11.62 8.97 -0.61
C LEU A 69 11.42 7.88 -1.66
N TRP A 70 12.15 6.76 -1.54
CA TRP A 70 11.95 5.63 -2.45
C TRP A 70 10.53 5.08 -2.33
N CYS A 71 10.03 4.89 -1.11
CA CYS A 71 8.68 4.38 -0.87
C CYS A 71 7.59 5.34 -1.36
N LEU A 72 7.77 6.65 -1.20
CA LEU A 72 6.85 7.65 -1.75
C LEU A 72 6.74 7.55 -3.27
N ARG A 73 7.88 7.40 -3.94
CA ARG A 73 7.89 7.25 -5.40
C ARG A 73 7.30 5.92 -5.83
N ALA A 74 7.60 4.84 -5.12
CA ALA A 74 7.04 3.52 -5.39
C ALA A 74 5.51 3.54 -5.28
N ASP A 75 4.99 4.14 -4.23
CA ASP A 75 3.55 4.26 -4.00
C ASP A 75 2.86 5.12 -5.07
N ALA A 76 3.50 6.21 -5.47
CA ALA A 76 2.98 7.08 -6.54
C ALA A 76 2.95 6.36 -7.89
N LEU A 77 3.97 5.57 -8.20
CA LEU A 77 4.04 4.80 -9.45
C LEU A 77 3.06 3.63 -9.46
N LEU A 78 2.92 2.96 -8.32
CA LEU A 78 2.09 1.76 -8.16
C LEU A 78 1.10 1.95 -7.01
N PRO A 79 -0.05 2.62 -7.25
CA PRO A 79 -1.04 2.86 -6.19
C PRO A 79 -1.63 1.59 -5.57
N TRP A 80 -1.48 0.44 -6.23
CA TRP A 80 -1.90 -0.87 -5.74
C TRP A 80 -0.98 -1.43 -4.66
N LEU A 81 0.22 -0.86 -4.50
CA LEU A 81 1.25 -1.43 -3.62
C LEU A 81 0.76 -1.71 -2.19
N PRO A 82 0.04 -0.79 -1.51
CA PRO A 82 -0.47 -1.08 -0.17
C PRO A 82 -1.39 -2.30 -0.11
N LEU A 83 -2.22 -2.49 -1.14
CA LEU A 83 -3.12 -3.65 -1.20
C LEU A 83 -2.34 -4.95 -1.32
N LEU A 84 -1.24 -4.95 -2.06
CA LEU A 84 -0.43 -6.14 -2.34
C LEU A 84 0.38 -6.59 -1.13
N LEU A 85 0.83 -5.66 -0.29
CA LEU A 85 1.77 -5.95 0.79
C LEU A 85 1.20 -6.92 1.82
N GLU A 86 2.05 -7.85 2.26
CA GLU A 86 1.68 -8.77 3.31
C GLU A 86 1.34 -8.00 4.60
N ARG A 87 0.51 -8.60 5.44
CA ARG A 87 -0.11 -7.90 6.57
C ARG A 87 0.34 -8.42 7.92
N SER A 88 0.65 -9.71 8.01
CA SER A 88 1.01 -10.36 9.26
C SER A 88 2.35 -9.88 9.83
N GLY A 89 3.32 -9.53 8.98
CA GLY A 89 4.63 -9.02 9.38
C GLY A 89 4.70 -7.51 9.54
N GLY A 90 3.57 -6.80 9.41
CA GLY A 90 3.52 -5.35 9.58
C GLY A 90 4.02 -4.54 8.38
N GLN A 91 4.20 -5.16 7.22
CA GLN A 91 4.74 -4.44 6.05
C GLN A 91 3.80 -3.35 5.55
N LEU A 92 2.48 -3.60 5.54
CA LEU A 92 1.51 -2.59 5.15
C LEU A 92 1.60 -1.36 6.07
N THR A 93 1.61 -1.57 7.37
CA THR A 93 1.70 -0.46 8.34
C THR A 93 3.00 0.32 8.18
N ARG A 94 4.13 -0.37 8.00
CA ARG A 94 5.42 0.31 7.76
C ARG A 94 5.43 1.09 6.45
N HIS A 95 4.84 0.54 5.40
CA HIS A 95 4.74 1.25 4.11
C HIS A 95 3.95 2.54 4.27
N VAL A 96 2.80 2.50 4.93
CA VAL A 96 1.99 3.70 5.18
C VAL A 96 2.75 4.71 6.04
N ALA A 97 3.55 4.24 7.00
CA ALA A 97 4.42 5.11 7.81
C ALA A 97 5.49 5.82 6.96
N MET A 98 5.92 5.23 5.84
CA MET A 98 6.81 5.91 4.89
C MET A 98 6.13 7.12 4.22
N LEU A 99 4.82 7.11 4.11
CA LEU A 99 4.05 8.10 3.34
C LEU A 99 3.50 9.22 4.22
N LEU A 100 3.22 8.95 5.49
CA LEU A 100 2.42 9.83 6.34
C LEU A 100 3.20 10.29 7.58
N PRO A 101 2.81 11.43 8.16
CA PRO A 101 3.31 11.82 9.47
C PRO A 101 2.99 10.75 10.51
N HIS A 102 3.99 10.38 11.29
CA HIS A 102 3.86 9.38 12.34
C HIS A 102 4.90 9.61 13.41
N GLY A 103 4.64 9.07 14.60
CA GLY A 103 5.62 8.90 15.66
C GLY A 103 5.93 7.42 15.84
N PHE A 104 7.02 7.13 16.53
CA PHE A 104 7.39 5.77 16.90
C PHE A 104 7.63 5.69 18.42
N SER A 105 7.06 4.66 19.03
CA SER A 105 7.22 4.34 20.43
C SER A 105 7.67 2.90 20.56
N ARG A 106 8.63 2.61 21.45
CA ARG A 106 9.09 1.25 21.73
C ARG A 106 7.98 0.36 22.29
N THR A 107 7.00 0.95 22.96
CA THR A 107 5.89 0.21 23.58
C THR A 107 4.68 0.08 22.70
N GLU A 108 4.40 1.08 21.86
CA GLU A 108 3.17 1.15 21.05
C GLU A 108 3.43 1.01 19.55
N GLY A 109 4.70 1.03 19.11
CA GLY A 109 5.06 0.96 17.71
C GLY A 109 4.77 2.25 16.95
N ILE A 110 4.32 2.13 15.71
CA ILE A 110 4.01 3.25 14.84
C ILE A 110 2.68 3.88 15.24
N ARG A 111 2.69 5.21 15.41
CA ARG A 111 1.51 6.00 15.76
C ARG A 111 1.29 7.07 14.70
N PHE A 112 0.23 6.94 13.94
CA PHE A 112 -0.13 7.91 12.91
C PHE A 112 -0.84 9.12 13.48
N ALA A 113 -0.69 10.27 12.81
CA ALA A 113 -1.61 11.38 12.96
C ALA A 113 -2.99 10.93 12.45
N PRO A 114 -4.05 10.89 13.29
CA PRO A 114 -5.31 10.25 12.92
C PRO A 114 -5.97 10.83 11.68
N GLU A 115 -5.96 12.14 11.54
CA GLU A 115 -6.56 12.81 10.39
C GLU A 115 -5.83 12.50 9.08
N SER A 116 -4.50 12.46 9.12
CA SER A 116 -3.69 12.12 7.95
C SER A 116 -3.95 10.69 7.49
N LEU A 117 -4.03 9.76 8.41
CA LEU A 117 -4.31 8.36 8.10
C LEU A 117 -5.72 8.20 7.52
N GLU A 118 -6.71 8.85 8.10
CA GLU A 118 -8.09 8.80 7.63
C GLU A 118 -8.22 9.34 6.20
N LEU A 119 -7.63 10.49 5.93
CA LEU A 119 -7.64 11.09 4.59
C LEU A 119 -6.95 10.19 3.57
N TRP A 120 -5.79 9.67 3.92
CA TRP A 120 -5.03 8.82 3.01
C TRP A 120 -5.79 7.54 2.67
N ILE A 121 -6.30 6.82 3.69
CA ILE A 121 -6.99 5.54 3.46
C ILE A 121 -8.28 5.76 2.67
N THR A 122 -9.05 6.79 3.00
CA THR A 122 -10.30 7.09 2.29
C THR A 122 -10.05 7.36 0.82
N HIS A 123 -9.07 8.20 0.52
CA HIS A 123 -8.69 8.49 -0.87
C HIS A 123 -8.24 7.23 -1.61
N ARG A 124 -7.40 6.42 -0.97
CA ARG A 124 -6.87 5.21 -1.60
C ARG A 124 -7.95 4.18 -1.87
N LEU A 125 -8.87 4.00 -0.94
CA LEU A 125 -10.00 3.08 -1.12
C LEU A 125 -10.85 3.48 -2.32
N PHE A 126 -11.22 4.75 -2.44
CA PHE A 126 -12.01 5.21 -3.57
C PHE A 126 -11.25 5.15 -4.90
N LEU A 127 -9.96 5.47 -4.89
CA LEU A 127 -9.12 5.37 -6.08
C LEU A 127 -9.06 3.92 -6.61
N LEU A 128 -8.77 2.98 -5.73
CA LEU A 128 -8.63 1.57 -6.11
C LEU A 128 -9.98 0.94 -6.46
N ASP A 129 -11.04 1.31 -5.75
CA ASP A 129 -12.40 0.87 -6.07
C ASP A 129 -12.82 1.35 -7.47
N ALA A 130 -12.56 2.60 -7.79
CA ALA A 130 -12.86 3.16 -9.12
C ALA A 130 -12.10 2.42 -10.22
N ARG A 131 -10.81 2.15 -10.01
CA ARG A 131 -9.98 1.41 -10.98
C ARG A 131 -10.44 -0.03 -11.14
N SER A 132 -10.80 -0.69 -10.04
CA SER A 132 -11.32 -2.06 -10.06
C SER A 132 -12.64 -2.13 -10.81
N SER A 133 -13.56 -1.22 -10.52
CA SER A 133 -14.87 -1.14 -11.17
C SER A 133 -14.75 -0.89 -12.67
N SER A 134 -13.85 0.01 -13.07
CA SER A 134 -13.59 0.27 -14.49
C SER A 134 -13.04 -0.95 -15.23
N ALA A 135 -12.32 -1.81 -14.53
CA ALA A 135 -11.80 -3.07 -15.07
C ALA A 135 -12.78 -4.24 -14.95
N GLY A 136 -13.94 -4.03 -14.35
CA GLY A 136 -14.92 -5.10 -14.12
C GLY A 136 -14.51 -6.09 -13.02
N VAL A 137 -13.67 -5.68 -12.09
CA VAL A 137 -13.11 -6.53 -11.03
C VAL A 137 -13.71 -6.15 -9.68
N ALA A 138 -14.20 -7.14 -8.93
CA ALA A 138 -14.68 -6.95 -7.56
C ALA A 138 -13.49 -6.89 -6.60
N ALA A 139 -13.26 -5.76 -5.94
CA ALA A 139 -12.11 -5.55 -5.06
C ALA A 139 -12.49 -5.11 -3.63
N ARG A 140 -13.75 -4.80 -3.37
CA ARG A 140 -14.16 -4.18 -2.11
C ARG A 140 -13.85 -5.02 -0.88
N GLN A 141 -13.93 -6.34 -0.99
CA GLN A 141 -13.59 -7.23 0.13
C GLN A 141 -12.10 -7.10 0.50
N GLY A 142 -11.21 -7.17 -0.48
CA GLY A 142 -9.78 -6.99 -0.26
C GLY A 142 -9.41 -5.60 0.25
N LEU A 143 -10.07 -4.57 -0.27
CA LEU A 143 -9.88 -3.19 0.17
C LEU A 143 -10.33 -2.99 1.62
N ALA A 144 -11.46 -3.59 2.00
CA ALA A 144 -11.95 -3.54 3.38
C ALA A 144 -10.98 -4.25 4.35
N GLN A 145 -10.41 -5.37 3.93
CA GLN A 145 -9.40 -6.08 4.72
C GLN A 145 -8.12 -5.26 4.89
N MET A 146 -7.69 -4.57 3.85
CA MET A 146 -6.55 -3.63 3.93
C MET A 146 -6.84 -2.52 4.94
N ALA A 147 -8.00 -1.89 4.88
CA ALA A 147 -8.40 -0.84 5.80
C ALA A 147 -8.47 -1.33 7.25
N ALA A 148 -8.94 -2.55 7.48
CA ALA A 148 -9.03 -3.15 8.80
C ALA A 148 -7.66 -3.30 9.48
N VAL A 149 -6.61 -3.60 8.72
CA VAL A 149 -5.24 -3.67 9.24
C VAL A 149 -4.78 -2.32 9.80
N LEU A 150 -5.27 -1.23 9.22
CA LEU A 150 -4.95 0.13 9.65
C LEU A 150 -5.93 0.68 10.70
N GLY A 151 -6.85 -0.15 11.18
CA GLY A 151 -7.78 0.22 12.24
C GLY A 151 -9.14 0.74 11.78
N PHE A 152 -9.46 0.62 10.49
CA PHE A 152 -10.74 1.10 9.95
C PHE A 152 -11.67 -0.05 9.60
N ASP A 153 -12.78 -0.11 10.30
CA ASP A 153 -13.84 -1.07 10.05
C ASP A 153 -14.90 -0.41 9.16
N LEU A 154 -14.99 -0.86 7.91
CA LEU A 154 -15.84 -0.20 6.92
C LEU A 154 -17.27 -0.72 7.00
N ASP A 155 -18.21 0.19 7.23
CA ASP A 155 -19.63 -0.07 7.06
C ASP A 155 -19.93 -0.22 5.54
N PRO A 156 -20.85 -1.14 5.14
CA PRO A 156 -21.25 -1.25 3.74
C PRO A 156 -21.73 0.06 3.11
N ALA A 157 -22.27 0.97 3.91
CA ALA A 157 -22.67 2.30 3.45
C ALA A 157 -21.49 3.17 3.00
N PHE A 158 -20.26 2.84 3.40
CA PHE A 158 -19.05 3.57 3.00
C PHE A 158 -18.92 3.67 1.46
N TRP A 159 -19.30 2.61 0.76
CA TRP A 159 -19.17 2.54 -0.70
C TRP A 159 -20.31 3.22 -1.46
N GLN A 160 -21.37 3.59 -0.77
CA GLN A 160 -22.53 4.22 -1.42
C GLN A 160 -22.29 5.71 -1.58
N PRO A 161 -22.53 6.27 -2.78
CA PRO A 161 -22.47 7.72 -2.95
C PRO A 161 -23.52 8.37 -2.06
N ALA A 162 -23.09 9.22 -1.13
CA ALA A 162 -23.95 9.90 -0.20
C ALA A 162 -24.91 10.84 -0.95
N GLY A 163 -26.14 10.40 -1.20
CA GLY A 163 -27.27 11.26 -1.53
C GLY A 163 -27.15 12.12 -2.77
N LEU A 164 -26.17 11.90 -3.64
CA LEU A 164 -26.02 12.68 -4.86
C LEU A 164 -27.17 12.45 -5.85
N ASP A 165 -27.80 11.29 -5.79
CA ASP A 165 -28.96 10.96 -6.62
C ASP A 165 -30.27 11.58 -6.12
N GLN A 166 -30.28 12.13 -4.91
CA GLN A 166 -31.46 12.76 -4.32
C GLN A 166 -31.43 14.30 -4.40
N ALA A 167 -30.36 14.87 -4.92
CA ALA A 167 -30.14 16.31 -4.90
C ALA A 167 -30.48 17.02 -6.21
N VAL A 168 -31.13 16.34 -7.15
CA VAL A 168 -31.62 17.00 -8.39
C VAL A 168 -33.12 17.20 -8.27
N PRO A 169 -33.60 18.46 -8.10
CA PRO A 169 -35.01 18.74 -8.17
C PRO A 169 -35.56 18.56 -9.59
#